data_8d23109672a0a47296533e8e9555794b
#
_entry.id   8d23109672a0a47296533e8e9555794b
#
_cell.length_a   1.000
_cell.length_b   1.000
_cell.length_c   1.000
_cell.angle_alpha   90.00
_cell.angle_beta   90.00
_cell.angle_gamma   90.00
#
_symmetry.space_group_name_H-M   'P 1'
#
loop_
_entity.id
_entity.type
_entity.pdbx_description
1 polymer ?
#
loop_
_entity_poly.entity_id
_entity_poly.type
_entity_poly.pdbx_seq_one_letter_code
_entity_poly.pdbx_strand_id
1 'polypeptide(L)'
;MAGHRIEGAVSVTKRVTKSSFRREIIDAWGGSCAYCGCQPEKVTLDHVNPKARGGTTERTNLVPACAPCNVGKNHCEVWAWYGSQSFFDADRADRIRCWLAGCGSGSINA
;
A
#
# COMPACT_ATOMS: atom_id res chain seq x y z
N MET A 1 20.45 32.33 -10.96
CA MET A 1 20.07 32.17 -10.89
C MET A 1 19.79 31.55 -10.49
N ALA A 2 19.80 31.55 -10.67
CA ALA A 2 19.30 30.99 -10.55
C ALA A 2 18.88 30.40 -9.97
N GLY A 3 18.97 30.52 -9.89
CA GLY A 3 18.35 29.95 -9.64
C GLY A 3 17.97 29.35 -9.17
N HIS A 4 18.03 29.47 -9.32
CA HIS A 4 17.35 29.05 -9.23
C HIS A 4 16.92 28.35 -8.85
N ARG A 5 17.18 28.36 -8.90
CA ARG A 5 16.60 27.86 -8.85
C ARG A 5 16.12 27.14 -8.46
N ILE A 6 16.40 27.11 -8.49
CA ILE A 6 15.73 26.61 -8.42
C ILE A 6 15.34 26.09 -7.73
N GLU A 7 15.33 25.95 -7.67
CA GLU A 7 14.68 25.74 -7.38
C GLU A 7 14.09 25.11 -7.10
N GLY A 8 14.06 25.06 -7.15
CA GLY A 8 13.21 24.66 -7.28
C GLY A 8 12.76 23.85 -7.09
N ALA A 9 12.86 23.72 -7.40
CA ALA A 9 12.34 23.09 -7.57
C ALA A 9 11.92 22.49 -6.88
N VAL A 10 11.95 22.44 -6.63
CA VAL A 10 11.48 21.99 -6.17
C VAL A 10 10.71 21.50 -5.68
N SER A 11 10.78 21.39 -5.56
CA SER A 11 10.13 20.94 -5.13
C SER A 11 9.01 20.86 -5.15
N VAL A 12 8.99 21.31 -5.24
CA VAL A 12 7.90 21.52 -5.57
C VAL A 12 7.07 20.57 -5.84
N THR A 13 7.61 20.31 -6.27
CA THR A 13 7.14 19.35 -6.53
C THR A 13 6.57 18.52 -5.61
N LYS A 14 6.61 18.78 -4.77
CA LYS A 14 5.98 18.10 -3.89
C LYS A 14 4.59 17.87 -4.18
N ARG A 15 4.12 18.28 -5.24
CA ARG A 15 2.84 17.97 -5.67
C ARG A 15 2.77 16.52 -5.91
N VAL A 16 2.01 15.79 -5.14
CA VAL A 16 1.87 14.35 -5.30
C VAL A 16 0.70 14.07 -6.22
N THR A 17 0.99 13.48 -7.36
CA THR A 17 -0.06 13.07 -8.29
C THR A 17 -0.62 11.72 -7.89
N LYS A 18 -1.76 11.34 -8.46
CA LYS A 18 -2.31 10.03 -8.23
C LYS A 18 -1.33 8.93 -8.63
N SER A 19 -0.65 9.10 -9.75
CA SER A 19 0.26 8.06 -10.21
C SER A 19 1.51 7.97 -9.34
N SER A 20 2.04 9.10 -8.86
CA SER A 20 3.21 9.04 -7.98
C SER A 20 2.86 8.51 -6.60
N PHE A 21 1.67 8.83 -6.10
CA PHE A 21 1.19 8.29 -4.83
C PHE A 21 1.05 6.78 -4.91
N ARG A 22 0.45 6.31 -5.98
CA ARG A 22 0.27 4.89 -6.23
C ARG A 22 1.63 4.18 -6.35
N ARG A 23 2.54 4.78 -7.10
CA ARG A 23 3.86 4.21 -7.32
C ARG A 23 4.64 4.08 -6.02
N GLU A 24 4.53 5.07 -5.16
CA GLU A 24 5.22 5.04 -3.89
C GLU A 24 4.78 3.84 -3.05
N ILE A 25 3.47 3.60 -3.00
CA ILE A 25 2.94 2.47 -2.23
C ILE A 25 3.40 1.15 -2.83
N ILE A 26 3.29 1.02 -4.14
CA ILE A 26 3.69 -0.21 -4.82
C ILE A 26 5.17 -0.48 -4.60
N ASP A 27 6.00 0.55 -4.71
CA ASP A 27 7.45 0.39 -4.54
C ASP A 27 7.81 0.02 -3.11
N ALA A 28 7.08 0.55 -2.14
CA ALA A 28 7.34 0.24 -0.74
C ALA A 28 7.12 -1.25 -0.45
N TRP A 29 6.29 -1.91 -1.25
CA TRP A 29 6.00 -3.34 -1.10
C TRP A 29 6.72 -4.18 -2.15
N GLY A 30 7.64 -3.58 -2.91
CA GLY A 30 8.41 -4.30 -3.92
C GLY A 30 7.57 -4.84 -5.05
N GLY A 31 6.42 -4.24 -5.31
CA GLY A 31 5.54 -4.70 -6.38
C GLY A 31 4.78 -5.97 -6.07
N SER A 32 4.83 -6.45 -4.83
CA SER A 32 4.19 -7.70 -4.44
C SER A 32 2.83 -7.46 -3.84
N CYS A 33 1.94 -8.43 -4.01
CA CYS A 33 0.65 -8.42 -3.32
C CYS A 33 0.90 -8.55 -1.83
N ALA A 34 0.31 -7.67 -1.03
CA ALA A 34 0.52 -7.68 0.41
C ALA A 34 -0.04 -8.95 1.05
N TYR A 35 -1.02 -9.57 0.44
CA TYR A 35 -1.70 -10.73 1.03
C TYR A 35 -1.09 -12.06 0.62
N CYS A 36 -0.95 -12.31 -0.67
CA CYS A 36 -0.45 -13.60 -1.12
C CYS A 36 1.02 -13.59 -1.53
N GLY A 37 1.61 -12.40 -1.68
CA GLY A 37 3.03 -12.30 -1.97
C GLY A 37 3.40 -12.42 -3.43
N CYS A 38 2.45 -12.64 -4.33
CA CYS A 38 2.78 -12.76 -5.74
C CYS A 38 3.17 -11.41 -6.32
N GLN A 39 3.82 -11.43 -7.49
CA GLN A 39 4.15 -10.20 -8.20
C GLN A 39 3.32 -10.16 -9.47
N PRO A 40 2.12 -9.58 -9.41
CA PRO A 40 1.22 -9.58 -10.55
C PRO A 40 1.68 -8.62 -11.61
N GLU A 41 1.30 -8.90 -12.84
CA GLU A 41 1.57 -7.99 -13.94
C GLU A 41 0.89 -6.66 -13.70
N LYS A 42 -0.34 -6.72 -13.23
CA LYS A 42 -1.10 -5.52 -12.92
C LYS A 42 -1.39 -5.50 -11.44
N VAL A 43 -0.84 -4.49 -10.77
CA VAL A 43 -1.03 -4.32 -9.34
C VAL A 43 -2.19 -3.37 -9.12
N THR A 44 -3.08 -3.74 -8.22
CA THR A 44 -4.15 -2.83 -7.78
C THR A 44 -3.83 -2.37 -6.37
N LEU A 45 -4.53 -1.34 -5.91
CA LEU A 45 -4.43 -0.91 -4.51
C LEU A 45 -5.71 -1.30 -3.80
N ASP A 46 -5.54 -1.86 -2.62
CA ASP A 46 -6.66 -2.28 -1.79
C ASP A 46 -6.72 -1.42 -0.54
N HIS A 47 -7.92 -1.05 -0.14
CA HIS A 47 -8.14 -0.40 1.16
C HIS A 47 -8.18 -1.53 2.19
N VAL A 48 -7.15 -1.61 3.04
CA VAL A 48 -7.08 -2.69 4.03
C VAL A 48 -8.32 -2.66 4.89
N ASN A 49 -8.66 -1.47 5.45
CA ASN A 49 -9.97 -1.25 6.02
C ASN A 49 -10.84 -0.72 4.89
N PRO A 50 -11.85 -1.47 4.44
CA PRO A 50 -12.61 -1.06 3.27
C PRO A 50 -13.33 0.27 3.46
N LYS A 51 -13.47 1.01 2.35
CA LYS A 51 -14.19 2.28 2.40
C LYS A 51 -15.61 2.09 2.95
N ALA A 52 -16.25 1.00 2.60
CA ALA A 52 -17.60 0.71 3.07
C ALA A 52 -17.66 0.53 4.59
N ARG A 53 -16.52 0.31 5.23
CA ARG A 53 -16.42 0.17 6.68
C ARG A 53 -15.75 1.37 7.31
N GLY A 54 -15.68 2.50 6.60
CA GLY A 54 -15.10 3.71 7.13
C GLY A 54 -13.61 3.88 6.86
N GLY A 55 -13.03 3.06 6.02
CA GLY A 55 -11.61 3.17 5.72
C GLY A 55 -11.28 4.41 4.91
N THR A 56 -10.09 4.96 5.17
CA THR A 56 -9.61 6.16 4.49
C THR A 56 -8.80 5.78 3.27
N THR A 57 -8.49 6.78 2.44
CA THR A 57 -7.61 6.59 1.29
C THR A 57 -6.21 7.10 1.60
N GLU A 58 -5.84 7.09 2.86
CA GLU A 58 -4.50 7.45 3.26
C GLU A 58 -3.52 6.34 2.93
N ARG A 59 -2.27 6.72 2.74
CA ARG A 59 -1.21 5.80 2.39
C ARG A 59 -1.18 4.59 3.32
N THR A 60 -1.35 4.82 4.61
CA THR A 60 -1.25 3.75 5.59
C THR A 60 -2.41 2.77 5.55
N ASN A 61 -3.46 3.07 4.78
CA ASN A 61 -4.59 2.15 4.62
C ASN A 61 -4.61 1.51 3.25
N LEU A 62 -3.60 1.76 2.42
CA LEU A 62 -3.56 1.22 1.05
C LEU A 62 -2.38 0.29 0.91
N VAL A 63 -2.62 -0.88 0.33
CA VAL A 63 -1.55 -1.83 0.04
C VAL A 63 -1.72 -2.34 -1.39
N PRO A 64 -0.62 -2.77 -2.00
CA PRO A 64 -0.74 -3.42 -3.30
C PRO A 64 -1.44 -4.76 -3.15
N ALA A 65 -2.27 -5.09 -4.11
CA ALA A 65 -2.96 -6.38 -4.10
C ALA A 65 -3.13 -6.86 -5.53
N CYS A 66 -3.04 -8.16 -5.71
CA CYS A 66 -3.38 -8.75 -6.99
C CYS A 66 -4.89 -8.75 -7.15
N ALA A 67 -5.36 -8.84 -8.38
CA ALA A 67 -6.79 -8.79 -8.64
C ALA A 67 -7.56 -9.88 -7.89
N PRO A 68 -7.10 -11.13 -7.88
CA PRO A 68 -7.84 -12.16 -7.13
C PRO A 68 -7.98 -11.84 -5.64
N CYS A 69 -6.92 -11.36 -5.00
CA CYS A 69 -7.02 -11.02 -3.59
C CYS A 69 -7.95 -9.84 -3.35
N ASN A 70 -7.84 -8.80 -4.20
CA ASN A 70 -8.67 -7.62 -4.06
C ASN A 70 -10.14 -7.97 -4.22
N VAL A 71 -10.47 -8.74 -5.24
CA VAL A 71 -11.84 -9.16 -5.51
C VAL A 71 -12.33 -10.09 -4.41
N GLY A 72 -11.51 -11.04 -4.00
CA GLY A 72 -11.91 -11.99 -2.97
C GLY A 72 -12.16 -11.36 -1.62
N LYS A 73 -11.33 -10.36 -1.28
CA LYS A 73 -11.50 -9.66 -0.02
C LYS A 73 -12.75 -8.77 -0.02
N ASN A 74 -12.97 -8.07 -1.12
CA ASN A 74 -14.15 -7.23 -1.29
C ASN A 74 -14.30 -6.28 -0.08
N HIS A 75 -15.45 -6.27 0.56
CA HIS A 75 -15.72 -5.40 1.72
C HIS A 75 -15.55 -6.12 3.05
N CYS A 76 -14.94 -7.29 3.04
CA CYS A 76 -14.77 -8.07 4.26
C CYS A 76 -13.79 -7.39 5.20
N GLU A 77 -13.98 -7.60 6.48
CA GLU A 77 -12.99 -7.18 7.47
C GLU A 77 -11.71 -7.96 7.18
N VAL A 78 -10.58 -7.27 7.17
CA VAL A 78 -9.34 -7.83 6.62
C VAL A 78 -8.90 -9.10 7.33
N TRP A 79 -8.94 -9.12 8.66
CA TRP A 79 -8.37 -10.26 9.37
C TRP A 79 -9.28 -11.47 9.32
N ALA A 80 -10.60 -11.24 9.30
CA ALA A 80 -11.55 -12.33 9.13
C ALA A 80 -11.38 -12.97 7.76
N TRP A 81 -11.18 -12.15 6.72
CA TRP A 81 -10.97 -12.66 5.38
C TRP A 81 -9.59 -13.31 5.24
N TYR A 82 -8.54 -12.56 5.62
CA TYR A 82 -7.17 -13.01 5.37
C TYR A 82 -6.86 -14.28 6.17
N GLY A 83 -7.30 -14.31 7.43
CA GLY A 83 -7.03 -15.46 8.29
C GLY A 83 -7.63 -16.76 7.79
N SER A 84 -8.65 -16.70 6.93
CA SER A 84 -9.28 -17.89 6.39
C SER A 84 -8.71 -18.34 5.05
N GLN A 85 -7.75 -17.59 4.49
CA GLN A 85 -7.21 -17.92 3.18
C GLN A 85 -6.09 -18.95 3.28
N SER A 86 -6.01 -19.82 2.28
CA SER A 86 -4.96 -20.83 2.25
C SER A 86 -3.57 -20.22 2.14
N PHE A 87 -3.48 -19.01 1.59
CA PHE A 87 -2.20 -18.32 1.43
C PHE A 87 -1.87 -17.39 2.58
N PHE A 88 -2.61 -17.46 3.67
CA PHE A 88 -2.33 -16.63 4.84
C PHE A 88 -0.86 -16.82 5.27
N ASP A 89 -0.22 -15.72 5.60
CA ASP A 89 1.18 -15.73 6.01
C ASP A 89 1.35 -14.76 7.18
N ALA A 90 1.86 -15.29 8.30
CA ALA A 90 1.94 -14.48 9.52
C ALA A 90 2.90 -13.31 9.37
N ASP A 91 3.99 -13.50 8.61
CA ASP A 91 4.95 -12.41 8.41
C ASP A 91 4.33 -11.30 7.59
N ARG A 92 3.58 -11.65 6.55
CA ARG A 92 2.89 -10.63 5.77
C ARG A 92 1.80 -9.96 6.60
N ALA A 93 1.11 -10.71 7.45
CA ALA A 93 0.11 -10.11 8.33
C ALA A 93 0.75 -9.08 9.26
N ASP A 94 1.92 -9.40 9.82
CA ASP A 94 2.62 -8.46 10.68
C ASP A 94 3.07 -7.23 9.91
N ARG A 95 3.52 -7.42 8.68
CA ARG A 95 3.92 -6.30 7.86
C ARG A 95 2.74 -5.38 7.55
N ILE A 96 1.58 -5.96 7.29
CA ILE A 96 0.37 -5.17 7.05
C ILE A 96 0.02 -4.38 8.33
N ARG A 97 0.10 -5.02 9.49
CA ARG A 97 -0.19 -4.32 10.75
C ARG A 97 0.77 -3.16 10.97
N CYS A 98 2.04 -3.38 10.70
CA CYS A 98 3.02 -2.32 10.83
C CYS A 98 2.72 -1.17 9.87
N TRP A 99 2.38 -1.50 8.63
CA TRP A 99 2.03 -0.50 7.64
C TRP A 99 0.84 0.34 8.08
N LEU A 100 -0.20 -0.34 8.58
CA LEU A 100 -1.40 0.35 9.09
C LEU A 100 -1.06 1.29 10.25
N ALA A 101 -0.08 0.93 11.04
CA ALA A 101 0.34 1.75 12.18
C ALA A 101 1.28 2.87 11.78
N GLY A 102 1.65 2.95 10.50
CA GLY A 102 2.53 4.01 10.01
C GLY A 102 4.00 3.72 10.13
N CYS A 103 4.39 2.50 10.52
CA CYS A 103 5.82 2.19 10.66
C CYS A 103 6.41 1.51 9.43
N GLY A 104 5.58 1.25 8.42
CA GLY A 104 6.04 0.48 7.27
C GLY A 104 7.04 1.16 6.39
N SER A 105 7.19 2.44 6.51
CA SER A 105 8.15 3.12 5.65
C SER A 105 9.53 3.08 6.25
N GLY A 106 9.61 2.55 7.27
CA GLY A 106 10.87 2.51 7.68
C GLY A 106 11.67 1.59 8.09
N SER A 107 11.56 1.84 7.99
CA SER A 107 12.24 1.42 8.26
C SER A 107 12.76 0.72 8.63
N ILE A 108 12.79 0.58 8.67
CA ILE A 108 13.27 0.07 8.91
C ILE A 108 13.96 -0.36 9.27
N ASN A 109 14.13 -0.31 9.48
CA ASN A 109 14.67 -0.75 9.78
C ASN A 109 15.07 -1.17 10.05
N ALA A 110 15.05 -1.04 10.09
CA ALA A 110 15.39 -1.37 10.35
C ALA A 110 15.65 -1.77 10.52
#